data_2fd0ef2eb2e66fc7a0bf960555d28283
#
_entry.id   2fd0ef2eb2e66fc7a0bf960555d28283
#
_cell.length_a   1.000
_cell.length_b   1.000
_cell.length_c   1.000
_cell.angle_alpha   90.00
_cell.angle_beta   90.00
_cell.angle_gamma   90.00
#
_symmetry.space_group_name_H-M   'P 1'
#
loop_
_entity.id
_entity.type
_entity.pdbx_description
1 polymer ?
#
loop_
_entity_poly.entity_id
_entity_poly.type
_entity_poly.pdbx_seq_one_letter_code
_entity_poly.pdbx_strand_id
1 'polypeptide(L)'
;MAVTIRDVAHASGVHVSTVSRTFSAPHMVNTETRTRVMAVAERLGYRPNRAARSLTTGRTGNLGLIVADLANPFFPPLIKAAQAAARAQDYHLFVADTDEDPAKEEQLVLAFSKQVDGIVLCSPRSSNKALERLVETIPFVLVNRRLRGVTTVVMDVARGARTAMEHLAGLGHRRVALVSGPSGSWTSGEIRKAVADVPGLETVVIGPNAPTEEGGVTVAGRVAAAGVTGVLAYNDLVAIGLIEGLDELGVGVPDDISVIGIDGSITGRLYRPKLTTVAMPTADAGRMAVDLLITSMSAATVLETHLVVRESTAPPKGLP
;
A
#
# COMPACT_ATOMS: atom_id res chain seq x y z
N MET A 1 40.68 -9.72 -9.05
CA MET A 1 40.09 -10.25 -7.81
C MET A 1 39.39 -9.10 -7.06
N ALA A 2 38.29 -9.32 -6.43
CA ALA A 2 37.63 -8.28 -5.64
C ALA A 2 38.46 -7.99 -4.36
N VAL A 3 38.65 -6.71 -4.04
CA VAL A 3 39.35 -6.27 -2.84
C VAL A 3 38.58 -6.70 -1.58
N THR A 4 39.26 -7.29 -0.62
CA THR A 4 38.68 -7.82 0.59
C THR A 4 38.99 -6.96 1.81
N ILE A 5 38.26 -7.17 2.91
CA ILE A 5 38.55 -6.50 4.19
C ILE A 5 39.96 -6.80 4.70
N ARG A 6 40.53 -7.95 4.35
CA ARG A 6 41.91 -8.33 4.71
C ARG A 6 42.96 -7.50 3.97
N ASP A 7 42.68 -7.15 2.72
CA ASP A 7 43.61 -6.29 1.93
C ASP A 7 43.65 -4.88 2.51
N VAL A 8 42.48 -4.34 2.92
CA VAL A 8 42.41 -3.04 3.61
C VAL A 8 43.12 -3.10 4.95
N ALA A 9 42.95 -4.15 5.74
CA ALA A 9 43.60 -4.33 7.03
C ALA A 9 45.13 -4.35 6.88
N HIS A 10 45.63 -5.13 5.93
CA HIS A 10 47.08 -5.20 5.63
C HIS A 10 47.63 -3.83 5.18
N ALA A 11 46.96 -3.19 4.22
CA ALA A 11 47.42 -1.91 3.66
C ALA A 11 47.31 -0.72 4.62
N SER A 12 46.42 -0.80 5.65
CA SER A 12 46.28 0.24 6.68
C SER A 12 47.05 -0.04 7.98
N GLY A 13 47.70 -1.23 8.07
CA GLY A 13 48.47 -1.64 9.24
C GLY A 13 47.64 -1.85 10.51
N VAL A 14 46.40 -2.35 10.35
CA VAL A 14 45.49 -2.62 11.47
C VAL A 14 44.91 -4.01 11.40
N HIS A 15 44.31 -4.49 12.49
CA HIS A 15 43.61 -5.76 12.49
C HIS A 15 42.29 -5.68 11.73
N VAL A 16 41.85 -6.81 11.13
CA VAL A 16 40.59 -6.91 10.38
C VAL A 16 39.39 -6.41 11.18
N SER A 17 39.36 -6.68 12.49
CA SER A 17 38.28 -6.20 13.38
C SER A 17 38.26 -4.67 13.51
N THR A 18 39.41 -3.98 13.39
CA THR A 18 39.49 -2.52 13.41
C THR A 18 38.92 -1.94 12.11
N VAL A 19 39.21 -2.56 10.96
CA VAL A 19 38.60 -2.20 9.68
C VAL A 19 37.10 -2.41 9.75
N SER A 20 36.63 -3.57 10.22
CA SER A 20 35.20 -3.84 10.39
C SER A 20 34.52 -2.78 11.26
N ARG A 21 35.08 -2.44 12.41
CA ARG A 21 34.54 -1.41 13.33
C ARG A 21 34.57 -0.01 12.71
N THR A 22 35.55 0.31 11.88
CA THR A 22 35.60 1.59 11.16
C THR A 22 34.33 1.83 10.33
N PHE A 23 33.78 0.78 9.73
CA PHE A 23 32.55 0.86 8.92
C PHE A 23 31.25 0.61 9.72
N SER A 24 31.29 -0.20 10.78
CA SER A 24 30.08 -0.61 11.53
C SER A 24 29.84 0.18 12.82
N ALA A 25 30.90 0.65 13.47
CA ALA A 25 30.85 1.36 14.75
C ALA A 25 31.98 2.39 14.81
N PRO A 26 31.96 3.44 13.94
CA PRO A 26 33.08 4.38 13.78
C PRO A 26 33.44 5.15 15.05
N HIS A 27 32.49 5.31 15.99
CA HIS A 27 32.72 5.93 17.31
C HIS A 27 33.60 5.08 18.21
N MET A 28 33.77 3.78 17.96
CA MET A 28 34.66 2.90 18.73
C MET A 28 36.10 2.86 18.20
N VAL A 29 36.39 3.60 17.13
CA VAL A 29 37.72 3.63 16.51
C VAL A 29 38.30 5.04 16.64
N ASN A 30 39.56 5.15 17.05
CA ASN A 30 40.27 6.41 17.11
C ASN A 30 40.22 7.14 15.76
N THR A 31 40.02 8.46 15.80
CA THR A 31 39.83 9.32 14.62
C THR A 31 40.94 9.18 13.58
N GLU A 32 42.21 9.16 14.02
CA GLU A 32 43.37 9.00 13.14
C GLU A 32 43.36 7.65 12.43
N THR A 33 43.10 6.56 13.18
CA THR A 33 42.99 5.20 12.63
C THR A 33 41.84 5.09 11.64
N ARG A 34 40.68 5.70 12.00
CA ARG A 34 39.49 5.73 11.13
C ARG A 34 39.79 6.42 9.80
N THR A 35 40.41 7.63 9.86
CA THR A 35 40.77 8.39 8.66
C THR A 35 41.73 7.61 7.75
N ARG A 36 42.76 6.99 8.34
CA ARG A 36 43.73 6.13 7.61
C ARG A 36 43.03 4.93 6.93
N VAL A 37 42.19 4.21 7.66
CA VAL A 37 41.48 3.04 7.11
C VAL A 37 40.52 3.45 5.98
N MET A 38 39.78 4.56 6.14
CA MET A 38 38.88 5.08 5.11
C MET A 38 39.63 5.48 3.84
N ALA A 39 40.74 6.20 3.96
CA ALA A 39 41.57 6.57 2.81
C ALA A 39 42.17 5.37 2.08
N VAL A 40 42.58 4.32 2.81
CA VAL A 40 43.07 3.07 2.21
C VAL A 40 41.95 2.33 1.50
N ALA A 41 40.76 2.24 2.12
CA ALA A 41 39.60 1.57 1.53
C ALA A 41 39.16 2.25 0.22
N GLU A 42 39.13 3.58 0.19
CA GLU A 42 38.81 4.37 -1.00
C GLU A 42 39.84 4.15 -2.12
N ARG A 43 41.13 4.23 -1.80
CA ARG A 43 42.23 4.00 -2.75
C ARG A 43 42.21 2.61 -3.37
N LEU A 44 41.84 1.57 -2.59
CA LEU A 44 41.76 0.20 -3.06
C LEU A 44 40.41 -0.11 -3.75
N GLY A 45 39.45 0.81 -3.72
CA GLY A 45 38.09 0.57 -4.22
C GLY A 45 37.31 -0.45 -3.37
N TYR A 46 37.67 -0.60 -2.09
CA TYR A 46 37.00 -1.51 -1.20
C TYR A 46 35.62 -0.99 -0.84
N ARG A 47 34.61 -1.81 -1.00
CA ARG A 47 33.26 -1.58 -0.48
C ARG A 47 32.91 -2.69 0.52
N PRO A 48 32.42 -2.33 1.72
CA PRO A 48 31.98 -3.33 2.67
C PRO A 48 30.97 -4.30 2.06
N ASN A 49 31.24 -5.60 2.19
CA ASN A 49 30.32 -6.62 1.70
C ASN A 49 29.19 -6.81 2.71
N ARG A 50 27.97 -6.40 2.34
CA ARG A 50 26.76 -6.52 3.19
C ARG A 50 26.46 -7.99 3.54
N ALA A 51 26.70 -8.93 2.60
CA ALA A 51 26.50 -10.35 2.88
C ALA A 51 27.47 -10.90 3.95
N ALA A 52 28.72 -10.41 3.98
CA ALA A 52 29.66 -10.74 5.04
C ALA A 52 29.27 -10.09 6.39
N ARG A 53 28.67 -8.88 6.34
CA ARG A 53 28.16 -8.20 7.54
C ARG A 53 26.93 -8.93 8.11
N SER A 54 26.04 -9.44 7.27
CA SER A 54 24.84 -10.17 7.71
C SER A 54 25.21 -11.45 8.49
N LEU A 55 26.28 -12.14 8.10
CA LEU A 55 26.79 -13.32 8.83
C LEU A 55 27.26 -12.98 10.27
N THR A 56 27.73 -11.75 10.49
CA THR A 56 28.23 -11.33 11.82
C THR A 56 27.19 -10.62 12.66
N THR A 57 26.22 -9.94 12.06
CA THR A 57 25.19 -9.17 12.75
C THR A 57 23.85 -9.89 12.87
N GLY A 58 23.66 -10.97 12.10
CA GLY A 58 22.37 -11.65 11.97
C GLY A 58 21.31 -10.82 11.23
N ARG A 59 21.69 -9.65 10.64
CA ARG A 59 20.80 -8.77 9.91
C ARG A 59 21.22 -8.61 8.45
N THR A 60 20.26 -8.74 7.54
CA THR A 60 20.51 -8.62 6.09
C THR A 60 20.62 -7.16 5.64
N GLY A 61 20.01 -6.23 6.37
CA GLY A 61 19.83 -4.84 5.97
C GLY A 61 18.85 -4.68 4.80
N ASN A 62 17.95 -5.65 4.63
CA ASN A 62 16.90 -5.64 3.62
C ASN A 62 15.54 -5.73 4.29
N LEU A 63 14.52 -5.11 3.69
CA LEU A 63 13.11 -5.25 4.03
C LEU A 63 12.34 -5.73 2.80
N GLY A 64 11.25 -6.46 3.01
CA GLY A 64 10.30 -6.83 1.97
C GLY A 64 9.06 -5.95 2.04
N LEU A 65 8.56 -5.55 0.88
CA LEU A 65 7.25 -4.96 0.71
C LEU A 65 6.49 -5.77 -0.33
N ILE A 66 5.41 -6.42 0.08
CA ILE A 66 4.56 -7.22 -0.79
C ILE A 66 3.23 -6.48 -0.96
N VAL A 67 2.82 -6.23 -2.19
CA VAL A 67 1.59 -5.52 -2.56
C VAL A 67 0.68 -6.42 -3.37
N ALA A 68 -0.61 -6.06 -3.44
CA ALA A 68 -1.60 -6.87 -4.14
C ALA A 68 -1.50 -6.74 -5.67
N ASP A 69 -1.17 -5.54 -6.18
CA ASP A 69 -1.08 -5.27 -7.63
C ASP A 69 -0.23 -4.02 -7.89
N LEU A 70 0.94 -4.18 -8.54
CA LEU A 70 1.82 -3.05 -8.89
C LEU A 70 1.26 -2.15 -10.00
N ALA A 71 0.33 -2.65 -10.80
CA ALA A 71 -0.31 -1.87 -11.86
C ALA A 71 -1.32 -0.85 -11.30
N ASN A 72 -1.84 -1.08 -10.09
CA ASN A 72 -2.78 -0.17 -9.45
C ASN A 72 -2.07 1.10 -8.95
N PRO A 73 -2.46 2.32 -9.41
CA PRO A 73 -1.88 3.60 -9.02
C PRO A 73 -1.95 3.94 -7.52
N PHE A 74 -2.68 3.17 -6.73
CA PHE A 74 -2.72 3.25 -5.27
C PHE A 74 -1.36 2.91 -4.64
N PHE A 75 -0.64 1.89 -5.15
CA PHE A 75 0.57 1.38 -4.52
C PHE A 75 1.84 2.21 -4.77
N PRO A 76 2.11 2.82 -5.95
CA PRO A 76 3.35 3.54 -6.20
C PRO A 76 3.70 4.64 -5.19
N PRO A 77 2.78 5.51 -4.72
CA PRO A 77 3.09 6.51 -3.68
C PRO A 77 3.48 5.87 -2.34
N LEU A 78 2.82 4.77 -1.95
CA LEU A 78 3.14 3.98 -0.76
C LEU A 78 4.54 3.39 -0.87
N ILE A 79 4.86 2.74 -1.99
CA ILE A 79 6.16 2.12 -2.26
C ILE A 79 7.28 3.16 -2.21
N LYS A 80 7.11 4.32 -2.85
CA LYS A 80 8.10 5.41 -2.85
C LYS A 80 8.38 5.92 -1.44
N ALA A 81 7.35 6.11 -0.63
CA ALA A 81 7.49 6.57 0.73
C ALA A 81 8.15 5.51 1.63
N ALA A 82 7.76 4.24 1.50
CA ALA A 82 8.39 3.12 2.19
C ALA A 82 9.87 2.98 1.81
N GLN A 83 10.21 3.12 0.53
CA GLN A 83 11.59 3.07 0.05
C GLN A 83 12.43 4.22 0.60
N ALA A 84 11.87 5.43 0.69
CA ALA A 84 12.55 6.58 1.28
C ALA A 84 12.82 6.37 2.77
N ALA A 85 11.83 5.87 3.53
CA ALA A 85 11.97 5.55 4.95
C ALA A 85 13.01 4.46 5.20
N ALA A 86 12.98 3.37 4.44
CA ALA A 86 13.97 2.29 4.51
C ALA A 86 15.39 2.80 4.25
N ARG A 87 15.57 3.61 3.21
CA ARG A 87 16.88 4.20 2.86
C ARG A 87 17.42 5.12 3.95
N ALA A 88 16.56 5.91 4.60
CA ALA A 88 16.95 6.79 5.71
C ALA A 88 17.52 6.02 6.91
N GLN A 89 17.19 4.74 7.03
CA GLN A 89 17.63 3.81 8.08
C GLN A 89 18.68 2.78 7.59
N ASP A 90 19.32 3.05 6.44
CA ASP A 90 20.33 2.18 5.78
C ASP A 90 19.80 0.79 5.40
N TYR A 91 18.48 0.66 5.12
CA TYR A 91 17.86 -0.54 4.58
C TYR A 91 17.61 -0.45 3.07
N HIS A 92 17.68 -1.60 2.39
CA HIS A 92 17.13 -1.76 1.04
C HIS A 92 15.70 -2.32 1.13
N LEU A 93 14.83 -1.88 0.22
CA LEU A 93 13.47 -2.39 0.12
C LEU A 93 13.33 -3.23 -1.15
N PHE A 94 13.00 -4.50 -0.99
CA PHE A 94 12.58 -5.39 -2.08
C PHE A 94 11.07 -5.33 -2.21
N VAL A 95 10.57 -5.19 -3.43
CA VAL A 95 9.14 -5.10 -3.72
C VAL A 95 8.72 -6.31 -4.53
N ALA A 96 7.59 -6.90 -4.16
CA ALA A 96 6.98 -8.00 -4.91
C ALA A 96 5.47 -7.77 -5.07
N ASP A 97 4.93 -8.39 -6.10
CA ASP A 97 3.55 -8.33 -6.54
C ASP A 97 2.89 -9.70 -6.45
N THR A 98 1.66 -9.75 -5.94
CA THR A 98 0.91 -11.01 -5.82
C THR A 98 -0.11 -11.22 -6.94
N ASP A 99 -0.38 -10.22 -7.79
CA ASP A 99 -1.49 -10.23 -8.75
C ASP A 99 -2.84 -10.60 -8.08
N GLU A 100 -3.12 -10.07 -6.90
CA GLU A 100 -4.33 -10.39 -6.13
C GLU A 100 -4.45 -11.87 -5.69
N ASP A 101 -3.42 -12.72 -5.91
CA ASP A 101 -3.43 -14.16 -5.65
C ASP A 101 -2.90 -14.49 -4.23
N PRO A 102 -3.74 -15.01 -3.31
CA PRO A 102 -3.31 -15.39 -1.97
C PRO A 102 -2.28 -16.54 -1.95
N ALA A 103 -2.22 -17.39 -2.97
CA ALA A 103 -1.22 -18.46 -3.03
C ALA A 103 0.16 -17.92 -3.38
N LYS A 104 0.25 -16.96 -4.30
CA LYS A 104 1.48 -16.22 -4.58
C LYS A 104 1.93 -15.42 -3.36
N GLU A 105 1.01 -14.83 -2.61
CA GLU A 105 1.29 -14.08 -1.38
C GLU A 105 2.05 -14.95 -0.37
N GLU A 106 1.55 -16.16 -0.07
CA GLU A 106 2.21 -17.10 0.84
C GLU A 106 3.61 -17.50 0.33
N GLN A 107 3.75 -17.80 -0.95
CA GLN A 107 5.04 -18.15 -1.57
C GLN A 107 6.07 -17.02 -1.45
N LEU A 108 5.66 -15.79 -1.72
CA LEU A 108 6.52 -14.61 -1.66
C LEU A 108 6.97 -14.32 -0.22
N VAL A 109 6.06 -14.42 0.74
CA VAL A 109 6.40 -14.26 2.17
C VAL A 109 7.44 -15.28 2.59
N LEU A 110 7.27 -16.56 2.26
CA LEU A 110 8.22 -17.63 2.58
C LEU A 110 9.57 -17.46 1.85
N ALA A 111 9.58 -16.94 0.63
CA ALA A 111 10.81 -16.64 -0.10
C ALA A 111 11.55 -15.45 0.53
N PHE A 112 10.84 -14.38 0.85
CA PHE A 112 11.42 -13.18 1.47
C PHE A 112 11.92 -13.41 2.89
N SER A 113 11.25 -14.26 3.69
CA SER A 113 11.64 -14.54 5.07
C SER A 113 13.09 -15.02 5.22
N LYS A 114 13.69 -15.54 4.16
CA LYS A 114 15.10 -15.99 4.13
C LYS A 114 16.09 -14.89 3.70
N GLN A 115 15.62 -13.73 3.24
CA GLN A 115 16.45 -12.73 2.57
C GLN A 115 16.32 -11.33 3.17
N VAL A 116 15.31 -11.09 4.02
CA VAL A 116 15.00 -9.78 4.61
C VAL A 116 14.90 -9.87 6.14
N ASP A 117 14.95 -8.73 6.81
CA ASP A 117 14.85 -8.62 8.27
C ASP A 117 13.41 -8.44 8.75
N GLY A 118 12.48 -8.16 7.83
CA GLY A 118 11.07 -8.02 8.09
C GLY A 118 10.28 -7.71 6.83
N ILE A 119 8.96 -7.89 6.89
CA ILE A 119 8.04 -7.73 5.76
C ILE A 119 6.91 -6.75 6.08
N VAL A 120 6.66 -5.81 5.18
CA VAL A 120 5.41 -5.06 5.08
C VAL A 120 4.53 -5.78 4.06
N LEU A 121 3.36 -6.25 4.48
CA LEU A 121 2.38 -6.90 3.62
C LEU A 121 1.16 -5.98 3.47
N CYS A 122 0.94 -5.48 2.25
CA CYS A 122 -0.06 -4.45 1.99
C CYS A 122 -1.29 -5.02 1.29
N SER A 123 -2.45 -4.78 1.89
CA SER A 123 -3.76 -5.23 1.37
C SER A 123 -3.82 -6.73 1.05
N PRO A 124 -3.41 -7.62 1.99
CA PRO A 124 -3.36 -9.06 1.72
C PRO A 124 -4.73 -9.65 1.39
N ARG A 125 -4.69 -10.69 0.56
CA ARG A 125 -5.87 -11.49 0.18
C ARG A 125 -5.98 -12.81 0.96
N SER A 126 -4.93 -13.19 1.66
CA SER A 126 -4.90 -14.37 2.52
C SER A 126 -5.91 -14.31 3.65
N SER A 127 -6.42 -15.48 4.05
CA SER A 127 -7.30 -15.62 5.21
C SER A 127 -6.59 -15.28 6.52
N ASN A 128 -7.34 -14.96 7.59
CA ASN A 128 -6.75 -14.72 8.91
C ASN A 128 -5.88 -15.90 9.37
N LYS A 129 -6.36 -17.14 9.18
CA LYS A 129 -5.62 -18.36 9.53
C LYS A 129 -4.29 -18.50 8.78
N ALA A 130 -4.25 -18.10 7.49
CA ALA A 130 -3.00 -18.10 6.72
C ALA A 130 -2.06 -17.01 7.23
N LEU A 131 -2.56 -15.79 7.44
CA LEU A 131 -1.77 -14.68 7.97
C LEU A 131 -1.20 -14.98 9.35
N GLU A 132 -1.97 -15.60 10.26
CA GLU A 132 -1.50 -16.03 11.60
C GLU A 132 -0.28 -16.94 11.53
N ARG A 133 -0.22 -17.85 10.55
CA ARG A 133 0.95 -18.69 10.32
C ARG A 133 2.14 -17.93 9.74
N LEU A 134 1.87 -16.98 8.83
CA LEU A 134 2.93 -16.24 8.14
C LEU A 134 3.65 -15.27 9.09
N VAL A 135 2.91 -14.59 9.97
CA VAL A 135 3.50 -13.61 10.92
C VAL A 135 4.41 -14.26 11.97
N GLU A 136 4.36 -15.59 12.16
CA GLU A 136 5.27 -16.32 13.03
C GLU A 136 6.65 -16.55 12.40
N THR A 137 6.79 -16.36 11.07
CA THR A 137 8.01 -16.69 10.33
C THR A 137 9.06 -15.58 10.37
N ILE A 138 8.65 -14.32 10.47
CA ILE A 138 9.51 -13.14 10.40
C ILE A 138 8.76 -11.93 10.99
N PRO A 139 9.44 -10.85 11.44
CA PRO A 139 8.78 -9.59 11.81
C PRO A 139 7.87 -9.05 10.69
N PHE A 140 6.64 -8.69 11.05
CA PHE A 140 5.59 -8.29 10.10
C PHE A 140 4.91 -6.98 10.47
N VAL A 141 4.58 -6.17 9.45
CA VAL A 141 3.60 -5.09 9.55
C VAL A 141 2.55 -5.28 8.45
N LEU A 142 1.28 -5.27 8.82
CA LEU A 142 0.16 -5.32 7.89
C LEU A 142 -0.33 -3.90 7.56
N VAL A 143 -0.54 -3.62 6.28
CA VAL A 143 -1.17 -2.39 5.81
C VAL A 143 -2.54 -2.73 5.21
N ASN A 144 -3.58 -1.94 5.56
CA ASN A 144 -4.96 -2.18 5.15
C ASN A 144 -5.49 -3.59 5.50
N ARG A 145 -5.05 -4.10 6.62
CA ARG A 145 -5.57 -5.34 7.20
C ARG A 145 -5.42 -5.29 8.71
N ARG A 146 -6.45 -5.69 9.46
CA ARG A 146 -6.34 -5.91 10.90
C ARG A 146 -6.20 -7.39 11.20
N LEU A 147 -5.25 -7.72 12.07
CA LEU A 147 -5.08 -9.04 12.65
C LEU A 147 -4.69 -8.87 14.11
N ARG A 148 -5.33 -9.62 15.01
CA ARG A 148 -5.07 -9.52 16.44
C ARG A 148 -3.62 -9.91 16.76
N GLY A 149 -2.93 -9.10 17.56
CA GLY A 149 -1.55 -9.35 17.98
C GLY A 149 -0.49 -8.99 16.94
N VAL A 150 -0.87 -8.45 15.79
CA VAL A 150 0.06 -8.04 14.72
C VAL A 150 0.06 -6.51 14.61
N THR A 151 1.24 -5.95 14.35
CA THR A 151 1.40 -4.52 14.07
C THR A 151 0.68 -4.16 12.76
N THR A 152 -0.18 -3.14 12.81
CA THR A 152 -1.00 -2.76 11.66
C THR A 152 -1.01 -1.25 11.42
N VAL A 153 -1.03 -0.87 10.14
CA VAL A 153 -1.31 0.50 9.69
C VAL A 153 -2.55 0.42 8.79
N VAL A 154 -3.65 1.01 9.24
CA VAL A 154 -4.93 0.99 8.52
C VAL A 154 -5.30 2.41 8.12
N MET A 155 -5.64 2.63 6.87
CA MET A 155 -6.30 3.86 6.43
C MET A 155 -7.81 3.69 6.66
N ASP A 156 -8.47 4.67 7.29
CA ASP A 156 -9.87 4.56 7.73
C ASP A 156 -10.85 4.64 6.54
N VAL A 157 -10.80 3.60 5.70
CA VAL A 157 -11.67 3.48 4.54
C VAL A 157 -13.15 3.41 4.92
N ALA A 158 -13.46 2.85 6.09
CA ALA A 158 -14.84 2.75 6.57
C ALA A 158 -15.46 4.14 6.79
N ARG A 159 -14.74 5.03 7.48
CA ARG A 159 -15.14 6.43 7.64
C ARG A 159 -15.22 7.16 6.30
N GLY A 160 -14.21 6.99 5.45
CA GLY A 160 -14.18 7.61 4.12
C GLY A 160 -15.36 7.19 3.25
N ALA A 161 -15.67 5.89 3.21
CA ALA A 161 -16.82 5.36 2.46
C ALA A 161 -18.16 5.90 3.00
N ARG A 162 -18.32 5.97 4.33
CA ARG A 162 -19.51 6.57 4.94
C ARG A 162 -19.63 8.04 4.54
N THR A 163 -18.57 8.83 4.63
CA THR A 163 -18.56 10.25 4.20
C THR A 163 -18.91 10.41 2.72
N ALA A 164 -18.44 9.51 1.86
CA ALA A 164 -18.79 9.51 0.44
C ALA A 164 -20.30 9.25 0.22
N MET A 165 -20.88 8.32 0.96
CA MET A 165 -22.33 8.05 0.89
C MET A 165 -23.16 9.19 1.47
N GLU A 166 -22.73 9.79 2.57
CA GLU A 166 -23.35 10.97 3.15
C GLU A 166 -23.33 12.18 2.19
N HIS A 167 -22.24 12.32 1.39
CA HIS A 167 -22.17 13.30 0.33
C HIS A 167 -23.24 13.06 -0.75
N LEU A 168 -23.41 11.81 -1.23
CA LEU A 168 -24.50 11.47 -2.15
C LEU A 168 -25.87 11.76 -1.56
N ALA A 169 -26.10 11.39 -0.30
CA ALA A 169 -27.36 11.70 0.39
C ALA A 169 -27.62 13.21 0.48
N GLY A 170 -26.57 13.98 0.76
CA GLY A 170 -26.61 15.47 0.82
C GLY A 170 -26.90 16.11 -0.52
N LEU A 171 -26.50 15.52 -1.63
CA LEU A 171 -26.85 15.94 -3.00
C LEU A 171 -28.31 15.58 -3.36
N GLY A 172 -28.99 14.77 -2.56
CA GLY A 172 -30.38 14.40 -2.82
C GLY A 172 -30.56 12.98 -3.38
N HIS A 173 -29.49 12.22 -3.59
CA HIS A 173 -29.63 10.81 -3.98
C HIS A 173 -30.36 10.02 -2.89
N ARG A 174 -31.17 9.03 -3.29
CA ARG A 174 -31.94 8.17 -2.38
C ARG A 174 -31.64 6.70 -2.59
N ARG A 175 -31.38 6.30 -3.83
CA ARG A 175 -31.02 4.94 -4.22
C ARG A 175 -29.65 4.98 -4.88
N VAL A 176 -28.68 4.28 -4.28
CA VAL A 176 -27.28 4.29 -4.69
C VAL A 176 -26.72 2.88 -4.79
N ALA A 177 -25.67 2.68 -5.59
CA ALA A 177 -24.98 1.40 -5.63
C ALA A 177 -23.64 1.47 -4.89
N LEU A 178 -23.28 0.36 -4.22
CA LEU A 178 -21.92 0.03 -3.88
C LEU A 178 -21.40 -0.99 -4.90
N VAL A 179 -20.49 -0.59 -5.77
CA VAL A 179 -19.72 -1.52 -6.60
C VAL A 179 -18.58 -2.07 -5.76
N SER A 180 -18.77 -3.29 -5.20
CA SER A 180 -17.84 -3.89 -4.24
C SER A 180 -16.62 -4.50 -4.92
N GLY A 181 -15.49 -4.51 -4.24
CA GLY A 181 -14.26 -5.16 -4.69
C GLY A 181 -14.25 -6.68 -4.48
N PRO A 182 -13.06 -7.31 -4.58
CA PRO A 182 -12.90 -8.76 -4.44
C PRO A 182 -13.43 -9.29 -3.10
N SER A 183 -13.97 -10.50 -3.10
CA SER A 183 -14.49 -11.16 -1.89
C SER A 183 -13.43 -11.41 -0.82
N GLY A 184 -12.17 -11.65 -1.22
CA GLY A 184 -11.03 -11.82 -0.32
C GLY A 184 -10.48 -10.51 0.27
N SER A 185 -10.93 -9.34 -0.22
CA SER A 185 -10.47 -8.04 0.27
C SER A 185 -11.10 -7.69 1.62
N TRP A 186 -10.26 -7.54 2.64
CA TRP A 186 -10.69 -7.00 3.94
C TRP A 186 -11.26 -5.59 3.79
N THR A 187 -10.63 -4.74 2.99
CA THR A 187 -11.05 -3.36 2.69
C THR A 187 -12.46 -3.34 2.09
N SER A 188 -12.76 -4.23 1.12
CA SER A 188 -14.11 -4.37 0.54
C SER A 188 -15.15 -4.73 1.60
N GLY A 189 -14.79 -5.61 2.54
CA GLY A 189 -15.63 -5.97 3.68
C GLY A 189 -15.93 -4.79 4.61
N GLU A 190 -14.93 -3.97 4.93
CA GLU A 190 -15.08 -2.78 5.79
C GLU A 190 -15.92 -1.69 5.11
N ILE A 191 -15.71 -1.44 3.81
CA ILE A 191 -16.54 -0.52 3.03
C ILE A 191 -18.00 -0.97 3.10
N ARG A 192 -18.28 -2.24 2.76
CA ARG A 192 -19.64 -2.79 2.75
C ARG A 192 -20.34 -2.66 4.10
N LYS A 193 -19.65 -2.93 5.21
CA LYS A 193 -20.20 -2.74 6.55
C LYS A 193 -20.51 -1.27 6.85
N ALA A 194 -19.60 -0.36 6.48
CA ALA A 194 -19.72 1.06 6.77
C ALA A 194 -20.89 1.72 6.05
N VAL A 195 -21.27 1.22 4.86
CA VAL A 195 -22.32 1.80 4.02
C VAL A 195 -23.65 1.04 4.06
N ALA A 196 -23.73 -0.05 4.82
CA ALA A 196 -24.95 -0.88 4.92
C ALA A 196 -26.14 -0.13 5.51
N ASP A 197 -25.89 0.85 6.36
CA ASP A 197 -26.92 1.64 7.05
C ASP A 197 -26.50 3.12 7.10
N VAL A 198 -26.71 3.81 5.97
CA VAL A 198 -26.53 5.26 5.87
C VAL A 198 -27.92 5.91 5.80
N PRO A 199 -28.24 6.79 6.76
CA PRO A 199 -29.56 7.38 6.83
C PRO A 199 -29.98 8.07 5.53
N GLY A 200 -31.18 7.77 5.05
CA GLY A 200 -31.77 8.38 3.84
C GLY A 200 -31.28 7.77 2.52
N LEU A 201 -30.48 6.70 2.55
CA LEU A 201 -30.03 5.96 1.36
C LEU A 201 -30.51 4.50 1.38
N GLU A 202 -31.01 4.04 0.25
CA GLU A 202 -31.11 2.64 -0.08
C GLU A 202 -29.86 2.22 -0.85
N THR A 203 -29.06 1.32 -0.29
CA THR A 203 -27.80 0.88 -0.91
C THR A 203 -27.94 -0.48 -1.56
N VAL A 204 -27.74 -0.54 -2.88
CA VAL A 204 -27.71 -1.78 -3.67
C VAL A 204 -26.24 -2.22 -3.81
N VAL A 205 -25.92 -3.45 -3.39
CA VAL A 205 -24.55 -3.98 -3.53
C VAL A 205 -24.42 -4.74 -4.86
N ILE A 206 -23.48 -4.31 -5.70
CA ILE A 206 -23.18 -4.93 -7.00
C ILE A 206 -21.75 -5.49 -6.94
N GLY A 207 -21.61 -6.81 -6.97
CA GLY A 207 -20.30 -7.47 -6.88
C GLY A 207 -20.38 -8.93 -6.42
N PRO A 208 -19.24 -9.55 -6.10
CA PRO A 208 -17.88 -8.99 -6.12
C PRO A 208 -17.37 -8.69 -7.54
N ASN A 209 -16.42 -7.76 -7.66
CA ASN A 209 -15.80 -7.37 -8.93
C ASN A 209 -14.28 -7.40 -8.84
N ALA A 210 -13.60 -7.53 -9.99
CA ALA A 210 -12.17 -7.30 -10.09
C ALA A 210 -11.85 -5.83 -9.75
N PRO A 211 -10.74 -5.55 -9.04
CA PRO A 211 -10.39 -4.19 -8.62
C PRO A 211 -9.69 -3.38 -9.72
N THR A 212 -10.01 -3.66 -10.97
CA THR A 212 -9.40 -3.12 -12.19
C THR A 212 -10.38 -2.25 -12.97
N GLU A 213 -9.87 -1.54 -13.96
CA GLU A 213 -10.67 -0.75 -14.88
C GLU A 213 -11.63 -1.66 -15.67
N GLU A 214 -11.18 -2.79 -16.22
CA GLU A 214 -12.04 -3.75 -16.90
C GLU A 214 -13.16 -4.29 -16.00
N GLY A 215 -12.90 -4.43 -14.69
CA GLY A 215 -13.92 -4.79 -13.70
C GLY A 215 -15.01 -3.70 -13.60
N GLY A 216 -14.62 -2.44 -13.75
CA GLY A 216 -15.54 -1.29 -13.80
C GLY A 216 -16.39 -1.30 -15.07
N VAL A 217 -15.80 -1.47 -16.25
CA VAL A 217 -16.51 -1.58 -17.52
C VAL A 217 -17.53 -2.72 -17.48
N THR A 218 -17.10 -3.90 -17.04
CA THR A 218 -17.95 -5.10 -16.98
C THR A 218 -19.21 -4.91 -16.13
N VAL A 219 -19.17 -4.07 -15.10
CA VAL A 219 -20.30 -3.87 -14.19
C VAL A 219 -21.27 -2.78 -14.64
N ALA A 220 -20.93 -1.96 -15.64
CA ALA A 220 -21.68 -0.78 -16.06
C ALA A 220 -23.15 -1.10 -16.44
N GLY A 221 -23.39 -2.16 -17.20
CA GLY A 221 -24.75 -2.58 -17.56
C GLY A 221 -25.63 -2.98 -16.36
N ARG A 222 -25.03 -3.56 -15.31
CA ARG A 222 -25.74 -3.89 -14.08
C ARG A 222 -26.07 -2.64 -13.27
N VAL A 223 -25.16 -1.65 -13.25
CA VAL A 223 -25.36 -0.36 -12.59
C VAL A 223 -26.48 0.42 -13.30
N ALA A 224 -26.42 0.54 -14.62
CA ALA A 224 -27.45 1.23 -15.42
C ALA A 224 -28.86 0.62 -15.22
N ALA A 225 -28.95 -0.71 -15.10
CA ALA A 225 -30.21 -1.41 -14.88
C ALA A 225 -30.74 -1.37 -13.43
N ALA A 226 -29.91 -0.98 -12.46
CA ALA A 226 -30.26 -1.03 -11.04
C ALA A 226 -31.17 0.10 -10.55
N GLY A 227 -31.48 1.09 -11.39
CA GLY A 227 -32.31 2.25 -11.05
C GLY A 227 -31.68 3.11 -9.94
N VAL A 228 -30.34 3.19 -9.92
CA VAL A 228 -29.57 4.02 -8.98
C VAL A 228 -29.16 5.34 -9.65
N THR A 229 -29.01 6.39 -8.86
CA THR A 229 -28.58 7.69 -9.35
C THR A 229 -27.18 8.06 -8.84
N GLY A 230 -26.60 7.28 -7.95
CA GLY A 230 -25.25 7.47 -7.43
C GLY A 230 -24.56 6.14 -7.19
N VAL A 231 -23.24 6.16 -7.27
CA VAL A 231 -22.37 4.97 -7.10
C VAL A 231 -21.18 5.31 -6.24
N LEU A 232 -20.89 4.45 -5.27
CA LEU A 232 -19.57 4.35 -4.64
C LEU A 232 -18.87 3.12 -5.21
N ALA A 233 -17.76 3.33 -5.92
CA ALA A 233 -16.93 2.27 -6.44
C ALA A 233 -15.84 1.88 -5.44
N TYR A 234 -15.44 0.59 -5.48
CA TYR A 234 -14.42 0.02 -4.59
C TYR A 234 -13.09 0.78 -4.58
N ASN A 235 -12.65 1.24 -5.77
CA ASN A 235 -11.46 2.04 -5.96
C ASN A 235 -11.61 2.97 -7.18
N ASP A 236 -10.60 3.82 -7.41
CA ASP A 236 -10.62 4.77 -8.53
C ASP A 236 -10.55 4.08 -9.89
N LEU A 237 -9.86 2.93 -10.03
CA LEU A 237 -9.81 2.18 -11.30
C LEU A 237 -11.19 1.65 -11.68
N VAL A 238 -11.88 1.01 -10.73
CA VAL A 238 -13.26 0.54 -10.94
C VAL A 238 -14.20 1.71 -11.25
N ALA A 239 -14.02 2.87 -10.60
CA ALA A 239 -14.80 4.07 -10.89
C ALA A 239 -14.59 4.58 -12.31
N ILE A 240 -13.34 4.61 -12.78
CA ILE A 240 -12.97 5.06 -14.13
C ILE A 240 -13.55 4.12 -15.19
N GLY A 241 -13.35 2.80 -15.04
CA GLY A 241 -13.92 1.84 -15.97
C GLY A 241 -15.45 1.82 -15.96
N LEU A 242 -16.07 2.05 -14.79
CA LEU A 242 -17.51 2.22 -14.70
C LEU A 242 -17.98 3.44 -15.50
N ILE A 243 -17.30 4.59 -15.40
CA ILE A 243 -17.64 5.80 -16.15
C ILE A 243 -17.53 5.52 -17.65
N GLU A 244 -16.48 4.84 -18.09
CA GLU A 244 -16.29 4.47 -19.50
C GLU A 244 -17.42 3.54 -19.99
N GLY A 245 -17.71 2.48 -19.25
CA GLY A 245 -18.78 1.55 -19.64
C GLY A 245 -20.18 2.18 -19.57
N LEU A 246 -20.42 3.18 -18.70
CA LEU A 246 -21.68 3.96 -18.70
C LEU A 246 -21.78 4.87 -19.92
N ASP A 247 -20.68 5.53 -20.32
CA ASP A 247 -20.62 6.36 -21.52
C ASP A 247 -20.94 5.56 -22.79
N GLU A 248 -20.40 4.34 -22.93
CA GLU A 248 -20.72 3.41 -24.01
C GLU A 248 -22.21 3.05 -24.07
N LEU A 249 -22.89 3.07 -22.92
CA LEU A 249 -24.33 2.83 -22.81
C LEU A 249 -25.19 4.10 -22.98
N GLY A 250 -24.54 5.27 -23.21
CA GLY A 250 -25.21 6.55 -23.32
C GLY A 250 -25.71 7.12 -21.99
N VAL A 251 -25.14 6.68 -20.87
CA VAL A 251 -25.48 7.13 -19.51
C VAL A 251 -24.41 8.13 -19.04
N GLY A 252 -24.80 9.39 -18.88
CA GLY A 252 -23.89 10.49 -18.55
C GLY A 252 -23.47 10.51 -17.07
N VAL A 253 -22.17 10.73 -16.83
CA VAL A 253 -21.63 11.01 -15.49
C VAL A 253 -21.12 12.47 -15.46
N PRO A 254 -21.58 13.32 -14.53
CA PRO A 254 -22.48 13.02 -13.40
C PRO A 254 -23.97 13.16 -13.71
N ASP A 255 -24.36 13.50 -14.93
CA ASP A 255 -25.70 13.98 -15.29
C ASP A 255 -26.81 12.96 -15.00
N ASP A 256 -26.59 11.68 -15.26
CA ASP A 256 -27.56 10.61 -15.00
C ASP A 256 -27.19 9.82 -13.75
N ILE A 257 -25.89 9.54 -13.57
CA ILE A 257 -25.37 8.81 -12.42
C ILE A 257 -24.14 9.51 -11.88
N SER A 258 -24.15 9.87 -10.59
CA SER A 258 -22.97 10.33 -9.86
C SER A 258 -22.04 9.16 -9.51
N VAL A 259 -20.72 9.32 -9.69
CA VAL A 259 -19.73 8.28 -9.37
C VAL A 259 -18.68 8.82 -8.41
N ILE A 260 -18.43 8.06 -7.34
CA ILE A 260 -17.36 8.32 -6.36
C ILE A 260 -16.41 7.12 -6.37
N GLY A 261 -15.09 7.39 -6.41
CA GLY A 261 -14.04 6.39 -6.22
C GLY A 261 -13.47 6.38 -4.80
N ILE A 262 -12.51 5.50 -4.59
CA ILE A 262 -11.66 5.45 -3.38
C ILE A 262 -10.22 5.30 -3.90
N ASP A 263 -9.27 5.95 -3.31
CA ASP A 263 -7.81 5.95 -3.39
C ASP A 263 -7.23 7.36 -3.48
N GLY A 264 -7.89 8.30 -4.18
CA GLY A 264 -7.37 9.64 -4.45
C GLY A 264 -6.23 9.62 -5.49
N SER A 265 -6.30 8.70 -6.44
CA SER A 265 -5.26 8.45 -7.44
C SER A 265 -5.04 9.62 -8.40
N ILE A 266 -3.84 9.66 -9.01
CA ILE A 266 -3.52 10.62 -10.07
C ILE A 266 -4.40 10.44 -11.30
N THR A 267 -4.75 9.20 -11.64
CA THR A 267 -5.61 8.84 -12.76
C THR A 267 -7.00 9.47 -12.62
N GLY A 268 -7.64 9.35 -11.47
CA GLY A 268 -8.95 9.97 -11.21
C GLY A 268 -8.93 11.50 -11.28
N ARG A 269 -7.79 12.14 -11.01
CA ARG A 269 -7.61 13.59 -11.18
C ARG A 269 -7.47 14.01 -12.63
N LEU A 270 -6.89 13.15 -13.46
CA LEU A 270 -6.63 13.45 -14.89
C LEU A 270 -7.76 13.02 -15.81
N TYR A 271 -8.61 12.08 -15.36
CA TYR A 271 -9.76 11.60 -16.12
C TYR A 271 -10.85 12.68 -16.31
N ARG A 272 -11.81 12.46 -17.22
CA ARG A 272 -12.94 13.34 -17.45
C ARG A 272 -14.26 12.55 -17.44
N PRO A 273 -15.22 12.97 -16.59
CA PRO A 273 -15.12 14.05 -15.58
C PRO A 273 -14.08 13.73 -14.50
N LYS A 274 -13.45 14.76 -13.88
CA LYS A 274 -12.51 14.54 -12.76
C LYS A 274 -13.22 13.82 -11.62
N LEU A 275 -12.65 12.73 -11.16
CA LEU A 275 -13.29 11.82 -10.21
C LEU A 275 -13.32 12.38 -8.79
N THR A 276 -14.52 12.51 -8.22
CA THR A 276 -14.76 12.62 -6.78
C THR A 276 -14.30 11.32 -6.12
N THR A 277 -13.49 11.38 -5.07
CA THR A 277 -12.86 10.19 -4.49
C THR A 277 -12.54 10.37 -3.02
N VAL A 278 -12.50 9.26 -2.29
CA VAL A 278 -11.95 9.20 -0.93
C VAL A 278 -10.42 9.10 -1.05
N ALA A 279 -9.71 10.16 -0.68
CA ALA A 279 -8.26 10.18 -0.70
C ALA A 279 -7.69 9.39 0.47
N MET A 280 -6.79 8.47 0.13
CA MET A 280 -6.10 7.58 1.07
C MET A 280 -4.67 8.08 1.33
N PRO A 281 -4.20 8.19 2.59
CA PRO A 281 -2.86 8.67 2.92
C PRO A 281 -1.79 7.60 2.69
N THR A 282 -1.67 7.13 1.44
CA THR A 282 -0.82 6.00 1.04
C THR A 282 0.66 6.21 1.34
N ALA A 283 1.17 7.45 1.12
CA ALA A 283 2.56 7.78 1.42
C ALA A 283 2.87 7.71 2.92
N ASP A 284 1.97 8.22 3.77
CA ASP A 284 2.12 8.13 5.22
C ASP A 284 2.02 6.68 5.71
N ALA A 285 1.13 5.88 5.13
CA ALA A 285 1.02 4.46 5.44
C ALA A 285 2.32 3.71 5.11
N GLY A 286 2.92 3.95 3.95
CA GLY A 286 4.17 3.31 3.54
C GLY A 286 5.35 3.70 4.45
N ARG A 287 5.49 4.98 4.76
CA ARG A 287 6.52 5.47 5.69
C ARG A 287 6.35 4.84 7.08
N MET A 288 5.17 4.95 7.65
CA MET A 288 4.87 4.46 9.00
C MET A 288 5.04 2.95 9.13
N ALA A 289 4.64 2.18 8.12
CA ALA A 289 4.80 0.72 8.13
C ALA A 289 6.29 0.32 8.23
N VAL A 290 7.18 0.99 7.50
CA VAL A 290 8.62 0.76 7.57
C VAL A 290 9.20 1.19 8.92
N ASP A 291 8.81 2.36 9.44
CA ASP A 291 9.28 2.85 10.74
C ASP A 291 8.89 1.87 11.87
N LEU A 292 7.64 1.40 11.89
CA LEU A 292 7.16 0.41 12.86
C LEU A 292 7.89 -0.94 12.74
N LEU A 293 8.17 -1.38 11.51
CA LEU A 293 8.88 -2.63 11.27
C LEU A 293 10.32 -2.58 11.80
N ILE A 294 11.06 -1.49 11.50
CA ILE A 294 12.46 -1.32 11.92
C ILE A 294 12.56 -1.16 13.44
N THR A 295 11.65 -0.40 14.04
CA THR A 295 11.66 -0.16 15.50
C THR A 295 11.08 -1.30 16.30
N SER A 296 10.49 -2.31 15.66
CA SER A 296 9.78 -3.43 16.30
C SER A 296 8.71 -2.96 17.29
N MET A 297 8.13 -1.79 17.06
CA MET A 297 7.06 -1.26 17.89
C MET A 297 5.74 -1.96 17.55
N SER A 298 5.09 -2.52 18.58
CA SER A 298 3.75 -3.04 18.43
C SER A 298 2.74 -1.89 18.47
N ALA A 299 2.04 -1.67 17.36
CA ALA A 299 1.03 -0.62 17.23
C ALA A 299 -0.12 -1.03 16.30
N ALA A 300 -1.30 -0.50 16.58
CA ALA A 300 -2.45 -0.53 15.68
C ALA A 300 -2.78 0.91 15.31
N THR A 301 -2.19 1.39 14.23
CA THR A 301 -2.32 2.78 13.79
C THR A 301 -3.45 2.92 12.79
N VAL A 302 -4.27 3.97 12.94
CA VAL A 302 -5.32 4.34 12.00
C VAL A 302 -4.99 5.72 11.43
N LEU A 303 -4.94 5.81 10.11
CA LEU A 303 -4.72 7.05 9.37
C LEU A 303 -6.06 7.56 8.83
N GLU A 304 -6.29 8.86 8.96
CA GLU A 304 -7.52 9.48 8.49
C GLU A 304 -7.57 9.57 6.97
N THR A 305 -8.76 9.36 6.42
CA THR A 305 -9.09 9.56 5.01
C THR A 305 -9.99 10.78 4.85
N HIS A 306 -10.05 11.36 3.66
CA HIS A 306 -10.91 12.51 3.39
C HIS A 306 -11.53 12.45 1.99
N LEU A 307 -12.75 12.94 1.86
CA LEU A 307 -13.42 13.06 0.56
C LEU A 307 -12.89 14.28 -0.21
N VAL A 308 -12.54 14.07 -1.46
CA VAL A 308 -12.15 15.12 -2.42
C VAL A 308 -13.23 15.21 -3.48
N VAL A 309 -14.10 16.21 -3.35
CA VAL A 309 -15.19 16.46 -4.29
C VAL A 309 -14.64 17.09 -5.56
N ARG A 310 -15.07 16.56 -6.73
CA ARG A 310 -14.70 17.04 -8.06
C ARG A 310 -15.92 17.07 -9.00
N GLU A 311 -15.74 16.65 -10.27
CA GLU A 311 -16.72 16.83 -11.35
C GLU A 311 -17.67 15.63 -11.53
N SER A 312 -17.38 14.45 -10.95
CA SER A 312 -18.13 13.20 -11.18
C SER A 312 -19.37 13.03 -10.30
N THR A 313 -19.74 14.06 -9.53
CA THR A 313 -20.94 14.05 -8.67
C THR A 313 -21.75 15.33 -8.83
N ALA A 314 -23.08 15.20 -8.94
CA ALA A 314 -24.05 16.29 -9.03
C ALA A 314 -25.39 15.87 -8.39
N PRO A 315 -26.31 16.78 -8.10
CA PRO A 315 -27.68 16.40 -7.70
C PRO A 315 -28.36 15.55 -8.76
N PRO A 316 -29.17 14.52 -8.36
CA PRO A 316 -29.88 13.68 -9.34
C PRO A 316 -30.88 14.50 -10.16
N LYS A 317 -31.05 14.16 -11.45
CA LYS A 317 -32.06 14.78 -12.32
C LYS A 317 -33.45 14.61 -11.71
N GLY A 318 -34.26 15.69 -11.74
CA GLY A 318 -35.66 15.66 -11.31
C GLY A 318 -35.92 16.02 -9.84
N LEU A 319 -34.91 16.44 -9.09
CA LEU A 319 -35.15 17.19 -7.84
C LEU A 319 -35.36 18.68 -8.21
N PRO A 320 -36.44 19.32 -7.68
CA PRO A 320 -36.72 20.72 -7.90
C PRO A 320 -35.64 21.65 -7.31
#